data_88c7b82559c5168a49329a05f4faa8cf
#
_entry.id   88c7b82559c5168a49329a05f4faa8cf
#
_cell.length_a   1.000
_cell.length_b   1.000
_cell.length_c   1.000
_cell.angle_alpha   90.00
_cell.angle_beta   90.00
_cell.angle_gamma   90.00
#
_symmetry.space_group_name_H-M   'P 1'
#
loop_
_entity.id
_entity.type
_entity.pdbx_description
1 polymer ?
#
loop_
_entity_poly.entity_id
_entity_poly.type
_entity_poly.pdbx_seq_one_letter_code
_entity_poly.pdbx_strand_id
1 'polypeptide(L)'
;MYLIFDTETTGLPKRWDAPITDTDNWPRCIQIAWQLHDEMGNLVEHQDMLVQPDGFNVPYEAEQIHGISTALAEQKGKPLTEVLEAFNAALSKAKFVVGQNVDFDINIMGCEFHRMGIENSMGQLPVLDTCTEATAELCKIPGGRGGKF
;
A
#
# COMPACT_ATOMS: atom_id res chain seq x y z
N MET A 1 -7.25 -8.91 14.46
CA MET A 1 -7.90 -8.40 13.24
C MET A 1 -6.94 -8.56 12.05
N TYR A 2 -7.49 -8.59 10.85
CA TYR A 2 -6.76 -8.63 9.59
C TYR A 2 -6.81 -7.25 8.97
N LEU A 3 -5.65 -6.66 8.66
CA LEU A 3 -5.53 -5.41 7.92
C LEU A 3 -5.20 -5.73 6.47
N ILE A 4 -6.17 -5.56 5.60
CA ILE A 4 -6.03 -5.75 4.15
C ILE A 4 -5.77 -4.38 3.56
N PHE A 5 -4.70 -4.20 2.80
CA PHE A 5 -4.40 -2.90 2.19
C PHE A 5 -3.71 -3.02 0.84
N ASP A 6 -3.76 -1.93 0.09
CA ASP A 6 -3.17 -1.77 -1.23
C ASP A 6 -2.77 -0.31 -1.43
N THR A 7 -1.78 -0.05 -2.29
CA THR A 7 -1.27 1.29 -2.56
C THR A 7 -1.19 1.59 -4.05
N GLU A 8 -1.44 2.86 -4.40
CA GLU A 8 -1.06 3.42 -5.69
C GLU A 8 0.13 4.35 -5.53
N THR A 9 1.05 4.32 -6.50
CA THR A 9 2.36 4.95 -6.37
C THR A 9 2.77 5.74 -7.60
N THR A 10 3.83 6.53 -7.48
CA THR A 10 4.42 7.26 -8.60
C THR A 10 5.19 6.36 -9.59
N GLY A 11 5.23 5.04 -9.38
CA GLY A 11 5.89 4.09 -10.26
C GLY A 11 6.42 2.87 -9.54
N LEU A 12 7.50 2.28 -10.06
CA LEU A 12 8.15 1.09 -9.53
C LEU A 12 9.50 1.45 -8.88
N PRO A 13 10.03 0.62 -7.97
CA PRO A 13 11.35 0.84 -7.40
C PRO A 13 12.43 0.62 -8.45
N LYS A 14 13.57 1.28 -8.29
CA LYS A 14 14.75 1.06 -9.14
C LYS A 14 15.33 -0.34 -8.93
N ARG A 15 15.29 -0.81 -7.68
CA ARG A 15 15.72 -2.15 -7.26
C ARG A 15 14.74 -2.71 -6.24
N TRP A 16 14.32 -3.95 -6.45
CA TRP A 16 13.34 -4.64 -5.59
C TRP A 16 13.92 -5.11 -4.24
N ASP A 17 15.23 -5.28 -4.17
CA ASP A 17 15.97 -5.74 -2.99
C ASP A 17 16.56 -4.60 -2.12
N ALA A 18 16.24 -3.36 -2.47
CA ALA A 18 16.73 -2.21 -1.72
C ALA A 18 16.05 -2.09 -0.35
N PRO A 19 16.77 -1.66 0.70
CA PRO A 19 16.16 -1.41 1.99
C PRO A 19 15.18 -0.23 1.94
N ILE A 20 14.20 -0.20 2.83
CA ILE A 20 13.23 0.91 2.94
C ILE A 20 13.88 2.26 3.29
N THR A 21 15.11 2.23 3.80
CA THR A 21 15.91 3.43 4.10
C THR A 21 16.51 4.08 2.84
N ASP A 22 16.53 3.38 1.71
CA ASP A 22 16.93 3.94 0.42
C ASP A 22 15.76 4.71 -0.19
N THR A 23 15.57 5.93 0.26
CA THR A 23 14.43 6.78 -0.12
C THR A 23 14.44 7.20 -1.58
N ASP A 24 15.59 7.16 -2.25
CA ASP A 24 15.71 7.46 -3.69
C ASP A 24 15.34 6.27 -4.58
N ASN A 25 15.31 5.08 -4.01
CA ASN A 25 14.94 3.84 -4.70
C ASN A 25 13.42 3.65 -4.81
N TRP A 26 12.70 3.92 -3.70
CA TRP A 26 11.28 3.61 -3.60
C TRP A 26 10.42 4.76 -4.10
N PRO A 27 9.38 4.47 -4.93
CA PRO A 27 8.44 5.49 -5.37
C PRO A 27 7.64 6.07 -4.19
N ARG A 28 6.90 7.13 -4.46
CA ARG A 28 6.06 7.79 -3.47
C ARG A 28 4.66 7.18 -3.48
N CYS A 29 4.07 7.03 -2.32
CA CYS A 29 2.67 6.67 -2.18
C CYS A 29 1.79 7.84 -2.64
N ILE A 30 0.77 7.57 -3.47
CA ILE A 30 -0.20 8.57 -3.92
C ILE A 30 -1.62 8.26 -3.44
N GLN A 31 -1.92 7.01 -3.17
CA GLN A 31 -3.15 6.54 -2.54
C GLN A 31 -2.85 5.33 -1.66
N ILE A 32 -3.56 5.21 -0.57
CA ILE A 32 -3.64 4.00 0.22
C ILE A 32 -5.10 3.70 0.56
N ALA A 33 -5.52 2.47 0.33
CA ALA A 33 -6.81 1.96 0.76
C ALA A 33 -6.63 0.79 1.70
N TRP A 34 -7.45 0.72 2.75
CA TRP A 34 -7.43 -0.43 3.65
C TRP A 34 -8.80 -0.80 4.19
N GLN A 35 -8.88 -2.06 4.58
CA GLN A 35 -9.99 -2.61 5.35
C GLN A 35 -9.45 -3.35 6.56
N LEU A 36 -10.09 -3.15 7.70
CA LEU A 36 -9.83 -3.89 8.92
C LEU A 36 -10.98 -4.84 9.18
N HIS A 37 -10.68 -6.13 9.26
CA HIS A 37 -11.67 -7.18 9.50
C HIS A 37 -11.40 -7.88 10.82
N ASP A 38 -12.48 -8.30 11.52
CA ASP A 38 -12.38 -9.12 12.71
C ASP A 38 -12.06 -10.60 12.38
N GLU A 39 -11.97 -11.45 13.39
CA GLU A 39 -11.66 -12.89 13.24
C GLU A 39 -12.79 -13.68 12.55
N MET A 40 -14.00 -13.12 12.50
CA MET A 40 -15.15 -13.69 11.80
C MET A 40 -15.28 -13.20 10.35
N GLY A 41 -14.38 -12.30 9.91
CA GLY A 41 -14.40 -11.72 8.59
C GLY A 41 -15.36 -10.52 8.44
N ASN A 42 -15.90 -9.99 9.53
CA ASN A 42 -16.76 -8.80 9.45
C ASN A 42 -15.90 -7.54 9.28
N LEU A 43 -16.33 -6.64 8.38
CA LEU A 43 -15.71 -5.34 8.20
C LEU A 43 -15.90 -4.47 9.45
N VAL A 44 -14.80 -4.00 10.03
CA VAL A 44 -14.78 -3.13 11.21
C VAL A 44 -14.51 -1.68 10.83
N GLU A 45 -13.57 -1.48 9.89
CA GLU A 45 -13.15 -0.15 9.44
C GLU A 45 -12.70 -0.23 7.99
N HIS A 46 -12.97 0.82 7.21
CA HIS A 46 -12.34 0.98 5.90
C HIS A 46 -11.95 2.44 5.68
N GLN A 47 -10.89 2.65 4.92
CA GLN A 47 -10.43 3.97 4.47
C GLN A 47 -9.90 3.87 3.04
N ASP A 48 -10.01 4.99 2.35
CA ASP A 48 -9.43 5.24 1.04
C ASP A 48 -8.92 6.69 1.04
N MET A 49 -7.62 6.88 0.99
CA MET A 49 -6.99 8.17 1.20
C MET A 49 -5.99 8.48 0.10
N LEU A 50 -6.21 9.61 -0.59
CA LEU A 50 -5.20 10.20 -1.46
C LEU A 50 -4.16 10.94 -0.63
N VAL A 51 -2.90 10.85 -1.05
CA VAL A 51 -1.79 11.59 -0.47
C VAL A 51 -1.55 12.86 -1.29
N GLN A 52 -1.50 13.99 -0.62
CA GLN A 52 -1.12 15.25 -1.27
C GLN A 52 0.37 15.22 -1.62
N PRO A 53 0.74 15.39 -2.91
CA PRO A 53 2.14 15.46 -3.30
C PRO A 53 2.87 16.64 -2.63
N ASP A 54 4.03 16.34 -2.08
CA ASP A 54 4.94 17.36 -1.52
C ASP A 54 6.34 17.14 -2.10
N GLY A 55 6.76 18.06 -2.97
CA GLY A 55 8.05 18.01 -3.65
C GLY A 55 8.16 16.96 -4.77
N PHE A 56 7.04 16.41 -5.24
CA PHE A 56 7.01 15.48 -6.39
C PHE A 56 5.72 15.61 -7.19
N ASN A 57 5.73 15.09 -8.42
CA ASN A 57 4.55 14.99 -9.26
C ASN A 57 4.26 13.53 -9.56
N VAL A 58 3.02 13.23 -9.92
CA VAL A 58 2.62 11.92 -10.44
C VAL A 58 3.05 11.81 -11.89
N PRO A 59 3.91 10.86 -12.28
CA PRO A 59 4.28 10.66 -13.68
C PRO A 59 3.09 10.27 -14.54
N TYR A 60 3.11 10.67 -15.80
CA TYR A 60 2.02 10.36 -16.74
C TYR A 60 1.75 8.87 -16.86
N GLU A 61 2.81 8.04 -16.89
CA GLU A 61 2.71 6.58 -16.99
C GLU A 61 1.99 5.97 -15.78
N ALA A 62 2.22 6.51 -14.59
CA ALA A 62 1.54 6.08 -13.36
C ALA A 62 0.06 6.52 -13.40
N GLU A 63 -0.22 7.76 -13.78
CA GLU A 63 -1.58 8.27 -13.93
C GLU A 63 -2.42 7.42 -14.91
N GLN A 64 -1.81 6.94 -16.00
CA GLN A 64 -2.50 6.06 -16.97
C GLN A 64 -2.90 4.69 -16.37
N ILE A 65 -2.25 4.26 -15.30
CA ILE A 65 -2.54 2.99 -14.64
C ILE A 65 -3.66 3.17 -13.61
N HIS A 66 -3.52 4.12 -12.69
CA HIS A 66 -4.42 4.28 -11.54
C HIS A 66 -5.41 5.46 -11.67
N GLY A 67 -5.24 6.33 -12.67
CA GLY A 67 -6.17 7.43 -12.93
C GLY A 67 -6.05 8.65 -11.99
N ILE A 68 -5.00 8.71 -11.15
CA ILE A 68 -4.81 9.80 -10.20
C ILE A 68 -3.79 10.77 -10.76
N SER A 69 -4.25 11.96 -11.18
CA SER A 69 -3.37 13.03 -11.63
C SER A 69 -2.74 13.80 -10.46
N THR A 70 -1.65 14.49 -10.70
CA THR A 70 -1.06 15.42 -9.72
C THR A 70 -2.09 16.41 -9.22
N ALA A 71 -2.86 17.03 -10.12
CA ALA A 71 -3.89 18.01 -9.77
C ALA A 71 -5.00 17.42 -8.88
N LEU A 72 -5.43 16.18 -9.16
CA LEU A 72 -6.42 15.50 -8.32
C LEU A 72 -5.87 15.23 -6.92
N ALA A 73 -4.64 14.74 -6.83
CA ALA A 73 -3.99 14.46 -5.56
C ALA A 73 -3.70 15.74 -4.76
N GLU A 74 -3.34 16.84 -5.41
CA GLU A 74 -3.19 18.15 -4.76
C GLU A 74 -4.53 18.69 -4.21
N GLN A 75 -5.61 18.52 -4.97
CA GLN A 75 -6.93 19.03 -4.60
C GLN A 75 -7.60 18.23 -3.48
N LYS A 76 -7.49 16.89 -3.52
CA LYS A 76 -8.25 15.97 -2.66
C LYS A 76 -7.38 15.20 -1.68
N GLY A 77 -6.08 15.18 -1.88
CA GLY A 77 -5.15 14.47 -1.02
C GLY A 77 -4.99 15.14 0.34
N LYS A 78 -4.61 14.32 1.30
CA LYS A 78 -4.26 14.76 2.65
C LYS A 78 -2.75 14.80 2.82
N PRO A 79 -2.23 15.61 3.76
CA PRO A 79 -0.82 15.56 4.13
C PRO A 79 -0.38 14.14 4.46
N LEU A 80 0.80 13.73 3.99
CA LEU A 80 1.33 12.39 4.21
C LEU A 80 1.33 11.99 5.70
N THR A 81 1.67 12.91 6.60
CA THR A 81 1.65 12.66 8.05
C THR A 81 0.28 12.23 8.54
N GLU A 82 -0.78 12.91 8.10
CA GLU A 82 -2.17 12.56 8.47
C GLU A 82 -2.54 11.15 7.97
N VAL A 83 -2.15 10.82 6.74
CA VAL A 83 -2.41 9.50 6.14
C VAL A 83 -1.66 8.41 6.91
N LEU A 84 -0.38 8.64 7.22
CA LEU A 84 0.45 7.69 7.98
C LEU A 84 -0.04 7.49 9.41
N GLU A 85 -0.48 8.55 10.09
CA GLU A 85 -1.06 8.46 11.44
C GLU A 85 -2.35 7.63 11.44
N ALA A 86 -3.24 7.87 10.47
CA ALA A 86 -4.47 7.09 10.32
C ALA A 86 -4.18 5.61 10.03
N PHE A 87 -3.25 5.32 9.12
CA PHE A 87 -2.85 3.95 8.82
C PHE A 87 -2.16 3.27 10.00
N ASN A 88 -1.30 3.97 10.73
CA ASN A 88 -0.65 3.46 11.94
C ASN A 88 -1.65 3.12 13.06
N ALA A 89 -2.73 3.89 13.18
CA ALA A 89 -3.83 3.58 14.09
C ALA A 89 -4.55 2.28 13.70
N ALA A 90 -4.70 1.98 12.41
CA ALA A 90 -5.23 0.71 11.93
C ALA A 90 -4.23 -0.44 12.17
N LEU A 91 -2.94 -0.24 11.90
CA LEU A 91 -1.87 -1.20 12.19
C LEU A 91 -1.84 -1.62 13.66
N SER A 92 -2.07 -0.70 14.58
CA SER A 92 -2.07 -0.99 16.02
C SER A 92 -3.17 -1.97 16.46
N LYS A 93 -4.22 -2.11 15.67
CA LYS A 93 -5.35 -3.04 15.90
C LYS A 93 -5.13 -4.39 15.19
N ALA A 94 -4.22 -4.44 14.22
CA ALA A 94 -3.99 -5.60 13.39
C ALA A 94 -3.19 -6.70 14.10
N LYS A 95 -3.49 -7.95 13.75
CA LYS A 95 -2.67 -9.14 14.08
C LYS A 95 -1.97 -9.67 12.83
N PHE A 96 -2.51 -9.36 11.64
CA PHE A 96 -1.99 -9.78 10.35
C PHE A 96 -2.11 -8.64 9.35
N VAL A 97 -1.14 -8.53 8.48
CA VAL A 97 -1.16 -7.70 7.28
C VAL A 97 -1.47 -8.59 6.08
N VAL A 98 -2.39 -8.16 5.24
CA VAL A 98 -2.89 -8.94 4.10
C VAL A 98 -2.90 -8.07 2.84
N GLY A 99 -2.52 -8.65 1.72
CA GLY A 99 -2.63 -8.00 0.41
C GLY A 99 -2.22 -8.92 -0.73
N GLN A 100 -2.27 -8.42 -1.95
CA GLN A 100 -1.84 -9.14 -3.14
C GLN A 100 -0.47 -8.62 -3.60
N ASN A 101 0.55 -9.49 -3.61
CA ASN A 101 1.93 -9.10 -3.85
C ASN A 101 2.37 -7.99 -2.87
N VAL A 102 1.94 -8.13 -1.65
CA VAL A 102 1.90 -7.09 -0.61
C VAL A 102 3.27 -6.64 -0.12
N ASP A 103 4.33 -7.37 -0.43
CA ASP A 103 5.70 -6.96 -0.10
C ASP A 103 6.05 -5.60 -0.74
N PHE A 104 5.52 -5.32 -1.93
CA PHE A 104 5.68 -4.02 -2.56
C PHE A 104 5.05 -2.91 -1.69
N ASP A 105 3.79 -3.09 -1.31
CA ASP A 105 3.03 -2.11 -0.52
C ASP A 105 3.63 -1.90 0.87
N ILE A 106 4.12 -2.98 1.49
CA ILE A 106 4.84 -2.93 2.77
C ILE A 106 6.11 -2.08 2.64
N ASN A 107 6.87 -2.25 1.58
CA ASN A 107 8.08 -1.48 1.34
C ASN A 107 7.75 -0.01 1.04
N ILE A 108 6.71 0.28 0.25
CA ILE A 108 6.24 1.64 -0.02
C ILE A 108 5.89 2.34 1.29
N MET A 109 5.00 1.76 2.08
CA MET A 109 4.56 2.38 3.34
C MET A 109 5.69 2.44 4.37
N GLY A 110 6.54 1.41 4.44
CA GLY A 110 7.73 1.41 5.28
C GLY A 110 8.69 2.55 4.94
N CYS A 111 8.90 2.81 3.64
CA CYS A 111 9.72 3.93 3.18
C CYS A 111 9.07 5.29 3.49
N GLU A 112 7.74 5.44 3.34
CA GLU A 112 7.04 6.68 3.71
C GLU A 112 7.10 6.93 5.22
N PHE A 113 6.92 5.92 6.07
CA PHE A 113 7.13 6.02 7.51
C PHE A 113 8.56 6.46 7.85
N HIS A 114 9.55 5.85 7.17
CA HIS A 114 10.96 6.22 7.35
C HIS A 114 11.23 7.68 6.96
N ARG A 115 10.71 8.15 5.82
CA ARG A 115 10.84 9.54 5.35
C ARG A 115 10.33 10.55 6.39
N MET A 116 9.24 10.20 7.06
CA MET A 116 8.60 11.07 8.06
C MET A 116 9.10 10.85 9.49
N GLY A 117 9.97 9.86 9.71
CA GLY A 117 10.47 9.53 11.05
C GLY A 117 9.39 9.01 12.01
N ILE A 118 8.35 8.36 11.47
CA ILE A 118 7.24 7.80 12.26
C ILE A 118 7.49 6.33 12.54
N GLU A 119 7.50 5.96 13.82
CA GLU A 119 7.59 4.55 14.24
C GLU A 119 6.28 3.81 13.95
N ASN A 120 6.40 2.56 13.53
CA ASN A 120 5.25 1.70 13.22
C ASN A 120 5.56 0.23 13.53
N SER A 121 4.50 -0.58 13.59
CA SER A 121 4.59 -2.02 13.88
C SER A 121 4.52 -2.92 12.64
N MET A 122 4.43 -2.37 11.43
CA MET A 122 4.15 -3.15 10.22
C MET A 122 5.17 -4.27 9.99
N GLY A 123 6.46 -4.01 10.15
CA GLY A 123 7.51 -5.01 9.99
C GLY A 123 7.54 -6.10 11.08
N GLN A 124 6.70 -6.01 12.10
CA GLN A 124 6.59 -6.98 13.19
C GLN A 124 5.37 -7.89 13.04
N LEU A 125 4.44 -7.55 12.14
CA LEU A 125 3.22 -8.29 11.92
C LEU A 125 3.42 -9.42 10.91
N PRO A 126 2.82 -10.61 11.13
CA PRO A 126 2.77 -11.65 10.12
C PRO A 126 2.07 -11.19 8.85
N VAL A 127 2.63 -11.56 7.70
CA VAL A 127 2.13 -11.19 6.38
C VAL A 127 1.43 -12.37 5.73
N LEU A 128 0.25 -12.12 5.17
CA LEU A 128 -0.53 -13.08 4.38
C LEU A 128 -0.67 -12.52 2.95
N ASP A 129 0.13 -13.04 2.03
CA ASP A 129 0.05 -12.67 0.62
C ASP A 129 -0.99 -13.53 -0.10
N THR A 130 -1.95 -12.89 -0.76
CA THR A 130 -2.96 -13.57 -1.57
C THR A 130 -2.48 -13.90 -2.99
N CYS A 131 -1.32 -13.39 -3.42
CA CYS A 131 -0.71 -13.71 -4.71
C CYS A 131 0.03 -15.05 -4.65
N THR A 132 -0.73 -16.15 -4.45
CA THR A 132 -0.18 -17.51 -4.35
C THR A 132 -0.83 -18.46 -5.35
N GLU A 133 -0.14 -19.55 -5.68
CA GLU A 133 -0.69 -20.60 -6.54
C GLU A 133 -1.95 -21.23 -5.92
N ALA A 134 -1.97 -21.39 -4.60
CA ALA A 134 -3.13 -21.92 -3.89
C ALA A 134 -4.36 -21.01 -4.01
N THR A 135 -4.17 -19.70 -3.94
CA THR A 135 -5.25 -18.73 -4.16
C THR A 135 -5.74 -18.77 -5.60
N ALA A 136 -4.81 -18.85 -6.55
CA ALA A 136 -5.12 -18.98 -7.97
C ALA A 136 -6.00 -20.19 -8.27
N GLU A 137 -5.62 -21.34 -7.72
CA GLU A 137 -6.34 -22.60 -7.88
C GLU A 137 -7.73 -22.54 -7.21
N LEU A 138 -7.81 -21.98 -6.02
CA LEU A 138 -9.06 -21.81 -5.28
C LEU A 138 -10.05 -20.91 -6.01
N CYS A 139 -9.59 -19.76 -6.51
CA CYS A 139 -10.44 -18.78 -7.18
C CYS A 139 -10.79 -19.16 -8.61
N LYS A 140 -10.05 -20.07 -9.25
CA LYS A 140 -10.22 -20.51 -10.66
C LYS A 140 -10.29 -19.32 -11.64
N ILE A 141 -9.57 -18.26 -11.35
CA ILE A 141 -9.53 -17.07 -12.19
C ILE A 141 -8.61 -17.37 -13.36
N PRO A 142 -9.08 -17.17 -14.63
CA PRO A 142 -8.21 -17.29 -15.79
C PRO A 142 -7.03 -16.31 -15.60
N GLY A 143 -5.83 -16.83 -15.65
CA GLY A 143 -4.65 -16.02 -15.40
C GLY A 143 -4.51 -14.88 -16.38
N GLY A 144 -4.09 -13.74 -15.89
CA GLY A 144 -3.60 -12.62 -16.67
C GLY A 144 -2.27 -12.96 -17.35
N ARG A 145 -1.37 -12.00 -17.51
CA ARG A 145 -0.05 -12.23 -18.11
C ARG A 145 0.69 -13.36 -17.42
N GLY A 146 0.87 -14.49 -18.11
CA GLY A 146 1.61 -15.66 -17.62
C GLY A 146 0.79 -16.63 -16.75
N GLY A 147 -0.55 -16.56 -16.74
CA GLY A 147 -1.41 -17.48 -15.98
C GLY A 147 -1.42 -17.28 -14.47
N LYS A 148 -0.83 -16.19 -14.01
CA LYS A 148 -0.91 -15.69 -12.62
C LYS A 148 -1.74 -14.41 -12.58
N PHE A 149 -2.39 -14.15 -11.46
CA PHE A 149 -3.25 -12.96 -11.27
C PHE A 149 -2.51 -11.67 -11.44
#